data_5fd8bb3df1a50698a5bdba7696177f2d
#
_entry.id   5fd8bb3df1a50698a5bdba7696177f2d
#
_cell.length_a   1.000
_cell.length_b   1.000
_cell.length_c   1.000
_cell.angle_alpha   90.00
_cell.angle_beta   90.00
_cell.angle_gamma   90.00
#
_symmetry.space_group_name_H-M   'P 1'
#
loop_
_entity.id
_entity.type
_entity.pdbx_description
1 polymer ?
#
loop_
_entity_poly.entity_id
_entity_poly.type
_entity_poly.pdbx_seq_one_letter_code
_entity_poly.pdbx_strand_id
1 'polypeptide(L)'
;MLFSLKAITIISILATAAAAAPTTENPSHVETIMMKRDHEDKCGASTFENQSSGASPWVIDCEHLIYNIRKGGTWALHAGKQHQLAQYGSCAFGAQGDPMDIWVGNGDIIDVVRDSISRFQTGDGKVGAKGTFGCRAVDVGGDGYVSVEWGIYST
;
A
#
# COMPACT_ATOMS: atom_id res chain seq x y z
N MET A 1 91.12 -0.69 -10.97
CA MET A 1 89.72 -0.27 -11.24
C MET A 1 88.82 -1.31 -10.64
N LEU A 2 88.27 -1.07 -9.44
CA LEU A 2 87.41 -2.00 -8.73
C LEU A 2 85.99 -1.50 -8.86
N PHE A 3 85.11 -2.30 -9.50
CA PHE A 3 83.68 -2.05 -9.53
C PHE A 3 83.03 -2.77 -8.36
N SER A 4 82.45 -1.99 -7.45
CA SER A 4 81.71 -2.48 -6.32
C SER A 4 80.23 -2.73 -6.74
N LEU A 5 79.78 -3.98 -6.75
CA LEU A 5 78.36 -4.33 -6.93
C LEU A 5 77.59 -4.18 -5.59
N LYS A 6 76.62 -3.26 -5.54
CA LYS A 6 75.71 -3.13 -4.44
C LYS A 6 74.52 -4.10 -4.69
N ALA A 7 74.34 -5.03 -3.78
CA ALA A 7 73.21 -5.91 -3.76
C ALA A 7 71.93 -5.13 -3.35
N ILE A 8 70.88 -5.18 -4.18
CA ILE A 8 69.55 -4.63 -3.88
C ILE A 8 68.68 -5.77 -3.37
N THR A 9 68.33 -5.70 -2.09
CA THR A 9 67.40 -6.65 -1.45
C THR A 9 65.97 -6.19 -1.76
N ILE A 10 65.25 -6.99 -2.53
CA ILE A 10 63.79 -6.76 -2.82
C ILE A 10 62.98 -7.42 -1.72
N ILE A 11 62.31 -6.60 -0.90
CA ILE A 11 61.36 -7.08 0.10
C ILE A 11 59.99 -7.22 -0.59
N SER A 12 59.55 -8.46 -0.78
CA SER A 12 58.22 -8.76 -1.31
C SER A 12 57.19 -8.68 -0.17
N ILE A 13 56.35 -7.65 -0.23
CA ILE A 13 55.19 -7.53 0.68
C ILE A 13 54.05 -8.32 0.06
N LEU A 14 53.65 -9.46 0.69
CA LEU A 14 52.44 -10.18 0.36
C LEU A 14 51.26 -9.38 0.95
N ALA A 15 50.46 -8.77 0.09
CA ALA A 15 49.16 -8.21 0.45
C ALA A 15 48.11 -9.33 0.41
N THR A 16 47.66 -9.78 1.57
CA THR A 16 46.49 -10.65 1.68
C THR A 16 45.21 -9.81 1.52
N ALA A 17 44.56 -9.90 0.37
CA ALA A 17 43.22 -9.34 0.15
C ALA A 17 42.21 -10.23 0.85
N ALA A 18 41.63 -9.78 1.95
CA ALA A 18 40.46 -10.36 2.54
C ALA A 18 39.25 -10.02 1.65
N ALA A 19 38.75 -11.00 0.91
CA ALA A 19 37.47 -10.89 0.19
C ALA A 19 36.34 -10.91 1.21
N ALA A 20 35.75 -9.73 1.48
CA ALA A 20 34.46 -9.65 2.16
C ALA A 20 33.39 -10.19 1.21
N ALA A 21 32.80 -11.34 1.53
CA ALA A 21 31.64 -11.86 0.82
C ALA A 21 30.46 -10.88 1.03
N PRO A 22 29.71 -10.51 -0.03
CA PRO A 22 28.50 -9.73 0.15
C PRO A 22 27.46 -10.62 0.88
N THR A 23 27.07 -10.19 2.07
CA THR A 23 25.90 -10.75 2.75
C THR A 23 24.67 -10.43 1.88
N THR A 24 24.13 -11.45 1.23
CA THR A 24 22.82 -11.36 0.59
C THR A 24 21.77 -11.22 1.69
N GLU A 25 21.43 -9.98 2.06
CA GLU A 25 20.24 -9.71 2.84
C GLU A 25 19.04 -10.13 1.98
N ASN A 26 18.27 -11.08 2.51
CA ASN A 26 17.09 -11.62 1.84
C ASN A 26 16.02 -10.51 1.74
N PRO A 27 15.70 -9.96 0.54
CA PRO A 27 14.80 -8.82 0.41
C PRO A 27 13.37 -9.11 0.88
N SER A 28 12.99 -10.39 0.96
CA SER A 28 11.66 -10.81 1.44
C SER A 28 11.41 -10.53 2.92
N HIS A 29 12.46 -10.46 3.75
CA HIS A 29 12.30 -10.20 5.18
C HIS A 29 12.12 -8.70 5.49
N VAL A 30 12.73 -7.84 4.68
CA VAL A 30 12.62 -6.38 4.83
C VAL A 30 11.24 -5.89 4.40
N GLU A 31 10.69 -6.41 3.30
CA GLU A 31 9.32 -6.10 2.87
C GLU A 31 8.27 -6.52 3.88
N THR A 32 8.40 -7.70 4.49
CA THR A 32 7.45 -8.19 5.49
C THR A 32 7.45 -7.34 6.76
N ILE A 33 8.60 -6.78 7.15
CA ILE A 33 8.71 -5.90 8.34
C ILE A 33 8.15 -4.51 8.05
N MET A 34 8.31 -3.98 6.82
CA MET A 34 7.75 -2.67 6.44
C MET A 34 6.23 -2.72 6.27
N MET A 35 5.66 -3.81 5.75
CA MET A 35 4.21 -3.95 5.58
C MET A 35 3.44 -4.06 6.90
N LYS A 36 4.08 -4.49 7.98
CA LYS A 36 3.39 -4.78 9.25
C LYS A 36 3.15 -3.56 10.14
N ARG A 37 3.70 -2.39 9.81
CA ARG A 37 3.67 -1.22 10.70
C ARG A 37 2.60 -0.18 10.40
N ASP A 38 1.98 -0.20 9.23
CA ASP A 38 1.24 0.94 8.72
C ASP A 38 -0.19 0.63 8.23
N HIS A 39 -0.71 -0.59 8.51
CA HIS A 39 -2.08 -0.96 8.19
C HIS A 39 -2.98 -0.81 9.41
N GLU A 40 -3.93 0.09 9.33
CA GLU A 40 -5.03 0.20 10.28
C GLU A 40 -6.30 -0.33 9.64
N ASP A 41 -6.83 -1.43 10.21
CA ASP A 41 -8.07 -2.05 9.80
C ASP A 41 -9.15 -1.70 10.83
N LYS A 42 -10.20 -1.06 10.38
CA LYS A 42 -11.36 -0.66 11.19
C LYS A 42 -12.63 -1.37 10.75
N CYS A 43 -12.57 -2.02 9.57
CA CYS A 43 -13.68 -2.69 8.93
C CYS A 43 -13.40 -4.19 8.75
N GLY A 44 -14.47 -4.97 8.56
CA GLY A 44 -14.40 -6.40 8.30
C GLY A 44 -14.53 -6.75 6.82
N ALA A 45 -15.06 -7.94 6.55
CA ALA A 45 -15.21 -8.47 5.21
C ALA A 45 -15.99 -7.55 4.27
N SER A 46 -15.52 -7.46 3.02
CA SER A 46 -16.10 -6.61 1.98
C SER A 46 -16.88 -7.40 0.94
N THR A 47 -17.94 -6.81 0.41
CA THR A 47 -18.60 -7.24 -0.83
C THR A 47 -18.07 -6.44 -2.01
N PHE A 48 -18.20 -6.98 -3.22
CA PHE A 48 -17.66 -6.37 -4.44
C PHE A 48 -18.64 -6.47 -5.60
N GLU A 49 -18.84 -5.37 -6.29
CA GLU A 49 -19.62 -5.27 -7.52
C GLU A 49 -18.79 -4.53 -8.58
N ASN A 50 -18.70 -5.13 -9.77
CA ASN A 50 -17.96 -4.53 -10.90
C ASN A 50 -18.69 -3.29 -11.43
N GLN A 51 -17.99 -2.16 -11.47
CA GLN A 51 -18.44 -0.90 -12.06
C GLN A 51 -17.47 -0.41 -13.15
N SER A 52 -16.56 -1.30 -13.61
CA SER A 52 -15.56 -0.92 -14.62
C SER A 52 -16.21 -0.59 -15.96
N SER A 53 -15.77 0.51 -16.56
CA SER A 53 -16.23 1.05 -17.83
C SER A 53 -15.13 1.87 -18.49
N GLY A 54 -15.36 2.33 -19.70
CA GLY A 54 -14.45 3.27 -20.37
C GLY A 54 -14.25 4.61 -19.63
N ALA A 55 -15.18 4.98 -18.73
CA ALA A 55 -15.09 6.18 -17.89
C ALA A 55 -14.43 5.92 -16.52
N SER A 56 -14.09 4.68 -16.19
CA SER A 56 -13.46 4.33 -14.92
C SER A 56 -12.03 4.88 -14.83
N PRO A 57 -11.50 5.06 -13.60
CA PRO A 57 -10.14 5.53 -13.41
C PRO A 57 -9.09 4.53 -13.91
N TRP A 58 -7.89 5.04 -14.16
CA TRP A 58 -6.74 4.22 -14.52
C TRP A 58 -6.25 3.43 -13.31
N VAL A 59 -5.95 2.16 -13.53
CA VAL A 59 -5.37 1.26 -12.50
C VAL A 59 -4.10 1.86 -11.91
N ILE A 60 -3.22 2.41 -12.75
CA ILE A 60 -1.98 3.02 -12.27
C ILE A 60 -2.22 4.17 -11.28
N ASP A 61 -3.27 4.96 -11.47
CA ASP A 61 -3.63 6.02 -10.54
C ASP A 61 -4.16 5.45 -9.22
N CYS A 62 -4.92 4.34 -9.28
CA CYS A 62 -5.40 3.65 -8.08
C CYS A 62 -4.23 2.99 -7.30
N GLU A 63 -3.23 2.45 -7.99
CA GLU A 63 -2.01 1.94 -7.35
C GLU A 63 -1.22 3.06 -6.68
N HIS A 64 -1.10 4.23 -7.30
CA HIS A 64 -0.50 5.40 -6.67
C HIS A 64 -1.31 5.91 -5.47
N LEU A 65 -2.65 5.88 -5.54
CA LEU A 65 -3.52 6.23 -4.42
C LEU A 65 -3.17 5.37 -3.20
N ILE A 66 -3.19 4.04 -3.33
CA ILE A 66 -2.87 3.14 -2.21
C ILE A 66 -1.41 3.25 -1.76
N TYR A 67 -0.48 3.54 -2.67
CA TYR A 67 0.90 3.83 -2.30
C TYR A 67 1.01 5.06 -1.39
N ASN A 68 0.25 6.11 -1.66
CA ASN A 68 0.30 7.36 -0.89
C ASN A 68 -0.25 7.20 0.53
N ILE A 69 -1.29 6.38 0.71
CA ILE A 69 -1.91 6.17 2.03
C ILE A 69 -1.28 5.04 2.84
N ARG A 70 -0.30 4.31 2.30
CA ARG A 70 0.31 3.13 2.96
C ARG A 70 1.01 3.41 4.28
N LYS A 71 1.31 4.68 4.58
CA LYS A 71 1.99 5.09 5.82
C LYS A 71 1.06 5.21 7.02
N GLY A 72 -0.15 4.72 6.91
CA GLY A 72 -1.18 4.80 7.93
C GLY A 72 -2.16 5.93 7.67
N GLY A 73 -3.25 5.89 8.40
CA GLY A 73 -4.31 6.88 8.36
C GLY A 73 -5.66 6.26 8.72
N THR A 74 -6.48 7.08 9.31
CA THR A 74 -7.85 6.75 9.65
C THR A 74 -8.73 7.93 9.30
N TRP A 75 -9.84 7.67 8.63
CA TRP A 75 -10.81 8.69 8.20
C TRP A 75 -12.11 8.53 8.96
N ALA A 76 -12.63 9.62 9.49
CA ALA A 76 -13.97 9.66 10.05
C ALA A 76 -15.00 9.91 8.94
N LEU A 77 -16.02 9.07 8.89
CA LEU A 77 -17.21 9.27 8.06
C LEU A 77 -18.32 9.83 8.94
N HIS A 78 -18.88 10.93 8.53
CA HIS A 78 -20.08 11.48 9.17
C HIS A 78 -21.33 10.91 8.52
N ALA A 79 -22.30 10.56 9.35
CA ALA A 79 -23.54 9.91 8.92
C ALA A 79 -24.25 10.60 7.75
N GLY A 80 -24.77 9.79 6.82
CA GLY A 80 -25.64 10.22 5.74
C GLY A 80 -25.00 10.98 4.60
N LYS A 81 -23.65 11.05 4.54
CA LYS A 81 -22.92 11.73 3.47
C LYS A 81 -21.84 10.83 2.87
N GLN A 82 -21.71 10.90 1.55
CA GLN A 82 -20.56 10.32 0.87
C GLN A 82 -19.33 11.22 1.10
N HIS A 83 -18.24 10.63 1.51
CA HIS A 83 -16.95 11.29 1.71
C HIS A 83 -15.92 10.71 0.76
N GLN A 84 -15.21 11.56 0.03
CA GLN A 84 -14.00 11.16 -0.67
C GLN A 84 -12.86 11.09 0.34
N LEU A 85 -12.32 9.89 0.56
CA LEU A 85 -11.32 9.63 1.58
C LEU A 85 -9.89 9.71 1.04
N ALA A 86 -9.70 9.29 -0.20
CA ALA A 86 -8.40 9.31 -0.86
C ALA A 86 -8.56 9.57 -2.36
N GLN A 87 -7.53 10.19 -2.97
CA GLN A 87 -7.48 10.47 -4.41
C GLN A 87 -6.05 10.54 -4.90
N TYR A 88 -5.84 10.08 -6.14
CA TYR A 88 -4.65 10.34 -6.93
C TYR A 88 -4.98 10.24 -8.42
N GLY A 89 -4.54 11.24 -9.21
CA GLY A 89 -4.85 11.30 -10.64
C GLY A 89 -6.35 11.15 -10.92
N SER A 90 -6.71 10.21 -11.76
CA SER A 90 -8.09 9.91 -12.08
C SER A 90 -8.80 9.04 -11.02
N CYS A 91 -8.09 8.47 -10.04
CA CYS A 91 -8.65 7.51 -9.10
C CYS A 91 -9.03 8.17 -7.78
N ALA A 92 -10.28 8.00 -7.38
CA ALA A 92 -10.78 8.36 -6.07
C ALA A 92 -11.43 7.15 -5.38
N PHE A 93 -11.26 7.12 -4.07
CA PHE A 93 -11.97 6.22 -3.16
C PHE A 93 -12.87 7.03 -2.25
N GLY A 94 -14.13 6.65 -2.19
CA GLY A 94 -15.12 7.27 -1.31
C GLY A 94 -15.91 6.24 -0.56
N ALA A 95 -16.47 6.68 0.57
CA ALA A 95 -17.33 5.83 1.39
C ALA A 95 -18.45 6.65 2.03
N GLN A 96 -19.54 5.96 2.37
CA GLN A 96 -20.71 6.52 3.03
C GLN A 96 -21.20 5.57 4.12
N GLY A 97 -21.31 6.08 5.33
CA GLY A 97 -21.92 5.38 6.46
C GLY A 97 -23.26 6.01 6.85
N ASP A 98 -24.17 5.23 7.38
CA ASP A 98 -25.45 5.67 7.93
C ASP A 98 -25.90 4.63 8.98
N PRO A 99 -26.42 5.01 10.15
CA PRO A 99 -26.71 6.38 10.61
C PRO A 99 -25.67 6.98 11.57
N MET A 100 -24.48 6.41 11.72
CA MET A 100 -23.51 6.76 12.77
C MET A 100 -22.17 7.21 12.18
N ASP A 101 -21.39 7.94 12.96
CA ASP A 101 -20.01 8.25 12.66
C ASP A 101 -19.16 6.98 12.75
N ILE A 102 -18.30 6.76 11.76
CA ILE A 102 -17.56 5.52 11.54
C ILE A 102 -16.12 5.85 11.21
N TRP A 103 -15.22 4.93 11.56
CA TRP A 103 -13.81 5.00 11.17
C TRP A 103 -13.50 4.01 10.06
N VAL A 104 -12.80 4.47 9.01
CA VAL A 104 -12.22 3.63 7.96
C VAL A 104 -10.71 3.77 8.03
N GLY A 105 -9.98 2.67 8.10
CA GLY A 105 -8.53 2.64 8.13
C GLY A 105 -7.91 2.60 6.73
N ASN A 106 -6.63 2.94 6.62
CA ASN A 106 -5.91 2.84 5.36
C ASN A 106 -5.81 1.39 4.86
N GLY A 107 -5.71 0.41 5.77
CA GLY A 107 -5.72 -1.01 5.43
C GLY A 107 -6.99 -1.40 4.70
N ASP A 108 -8.14 -1.00 5.22
CA ASP A 108 -9.45 -1.27 4.60
C ASP A 108 -9.51 -0.75 3.15
N ILE A 109 -9.04 0.49 2.91
CA ILE A 109 -9.01 1.10 1.57
C ILE A 109 -8.05 0.34 0.64
N ILE A 110 -6.83 0.06 1.12
CA ILE A 110 -5.80 -0.63 0.33
C ILE A 110 -6.30 -1.99 -0.12
N ASP A 111 -6.93 -2.75 0.77
CA ASP A 111 -7.40 -4.10 0.48
C ASP A 111 -8.53 -4.09 -0.55
N VAL A 112 -9.55 -3.25 -0.38
CA VAL A 112 -10.65 -3.22 -1.35
C VAL A 112 -10.22 -2.66 -2.72
N VAL A 113 -9.27 -1.72 -2.78
CA VAL A 113 -8.73 -1.22 -4.04
C VAL A 113 -7.90 -2.31 -4.75
N ARG A 114 -7.01 -3.02 -4.05
CA ARG A 114 -6.23 -4.14 -4.61
C ARG A 114 -7.10 -5.26 -5.11
N ASP A 115 -8.06 -5.66 -4.30
CA ASP A 115 -9.02 -6.71 -4.65
C ASP A 115 -9.87 -6.33 -5.87
N SER A 116 -10.29 -5.07 -5.95
CA SER A 116 -11.03 -4.56 -7.11
C SER A 116 -10.20 -4.56 -8.38
N ILE A 117 -8.93 -4.14 -8.32
CA ILE A 117 -8.00 -4.22 -9.44
C ILE A 117 -7.85 -5.67 -9.90
N SER A 118 -7.58 -6.59 -8.97
CA SER A 118 -7.40 -8.00 -9.26
C SER A 118 -8.61 -8.65 -9.93
N ARG A 119 -9.82 -8.23 -9.55
CA ARG A 119 -11.08 -8.85 -10.01
C ARG A 119 -11.66 -8.20 -11.25
N PHE A 120 -11.50 -6.87 -11.41
CA PHE A 120 -12.33 -6.08 -12.33
C PHE A 120 -11.53 -5.18 -13.28
N GLN A 121 -10.19 -5.23 -13.23
CA GLN A 121 -9.38 -4.50 -14.19
C GLN A 121 -9.76 -4.88 -15.62
N THR A 122 -10.03 -3.88 -16.44
CA THR A 122 -10.31 -4.05 -17.87
C THR A 122 -9.02 -4.20 -18.69
N GLY A 123 -9.13 -4.73 -19.89
CA GLY A 123 -7.98 -4.92 -20.79
C GLY A 123 -7.26 -3.63 -21.17
N ASP A 124 -7.91 -2.49 -21.07
CA ASP A 124 -7.35 -1.16 -21.29
C ASP A 124 -6.79 -0.50 -20.01
N GLY A 125 -6.72 -1.25 -18.89
CA GLY A 125 -6.08 -0.79 -17.67
C GLY A 125 -6.93 0.12 -16.80
N LYS A 126 -8.24 -0.03 -16.84
CA LYS A 126 -9.18 0.73 -16.01
C LYS A 126 -9.87 -0.15 -14.97
N VAL A 127 -10.30 0.46 -13.86
CA VAL A 127 -11.04 -0.23 -12.81
C VAL A 127 -12.07 0.67 -12.15
N GLY A 128 -13.28 0.15 -11.96
CA GLY A 128 -14.33 0.75 -11.16
C GLY A 128 -15.01 -0.34 -10.34
N ALA A 129 -15.28 -0.06 -9.10
CA ALA A 129 -15.93 -1.01 -8.20
C ALA A 129 -16.72 -0.29 -7.12
N LYS A 130 -17.70 -0.97 -6.56
CA LYS A 130 -18.38 -0.57 -5.34
C LYS A 130 -18.67 -1.80 -4.47
N GLY A 131 -19.04 -1.57 -3.24
CA GLY A 131 -19.43 -2.62 -2.33
C GLY A 131 -19.80 -2.10 -0.96
N THR A 132 -19.83 -2.99 0.00
CA THR A 132 -20.05 -2.68 1.41
C THR A 132 -19.02 -3.39 2.26
N PHE A 133 -18.71 -2.83 3.42
CA PHE A 133 -18.01 -3.49 4.51
C PHE A 133 -18.64 -3.11 5.85
N GLY A 134 -18.50 -3.96 6.86
CA GLY A 134 -18.93 -3.63 8.22
C GLY A 134 -17.80 -2.94 8.95
N CYS A 135 -18.01 -1.71 9.44
CA CYS A 135 -17.00 -0.96 10.17
C CYS A 135 -17.44 -0.66 11.60
N ARG A 136 -16.48 -0.45 12.50
CA ARG A 136 -16.78 -0.07 13.89
C ARG A 136 -17.31 1.35 13.96
N ALA A 137 -18.43 1.53 14.66
CA ALA A 137 -18.97 2.85 14.97
C ALA A 137 -18.13 3.55 16.06
N VAL A 138 -18.06 4.88 16.00
CA VAL A 138 -17.20 5.69 16.88
C VAL A 138 -17.65 5.66 18.34
N ASP A 139 -18.94 5.67 18.62
CA ASP A 139 -19.49 5.95 19.96
C ASP A 139 -20.38 4.82 20.53
N VAL A 140 -20.38 3.64 19.96
CA VAL A 140 -21.19 2.54 20.50
C VAL A 140 -20.34 1.64 21.36
N GLY A 141 -20.52 1.73 22.66
CA GLY A 141 -19.94 0.79 23.61
C GLY A 141 -20.45 -0.63 23.30
N GLY A 142 -19.64 -1.41 22.59
CA GLY A 142 -19.95 -2.76 22.16
C GLY A 142 -19.35 -3.10 20.79
N ASP A 143 -19.48 -4.36 20.37
CA ASP A 143 -18.97 -4.86 19.08
C ASP A 143 -19.90 -4.50 17.88
N GLY A 144 -20.50 -3.31 17.91
CA GLY A 144 -21.42 -2.86 16.86
C GLY A 144 -20.67 -2.54 15.55
N TYR A 145 -20.93 -3.35 14.53
CA TYR A 145 -20.52 -3.05 13.15
C TYR A 145 -21.67 -2.39 12.41
N VAL A 146 -21.37 -1.34 11.68
CA VAL A 146 -22.28 -0.61 10.81
C VAL A 146 -21.90 -0.85 9.37
N SER A 147 -22.88 -1.06 8.50
CA SER A 147 -22.63 -1.22 7.07
C SER A 147 -22.22 0.11 6.44
N VAL A 148 -21.11 0.12 5.73
CA VAL A 148 -20.58 1.26 5.00
C VAL A 148 -20.54 0.91 3.53
N GLU A 149 -21.11 1.76 2.69
CA GLU A 149 -20.97 1.67 1.24
C GLU A 149 -19.66 2.32 0.82
N TRP A 150 -18.94 1.68 -0.09
CA TRP A 150 -17.70 2.20 -0.65
C TRP A 150 -17.69 2.14 -2.18
N GLY A 151 -16.88 2.99 -2.81
CA GLY A 151 -16.71 3.01 -4.25
C GLY A 151 -15.37 3.54 -4.72
N ILE A 152 -14.92 2.99 -5.86
CA ILE A 152 -13.78 3.46 -6.66
C ILE A 152 -14.34 4.09 -7.91
N TYR A 153 -14.06 5.36 -8.14
CA TYR A 153 -14.62 6.14 -9.23
C TYR A 153 -13.63 7.14 -9.81
N SER A 154 -13.93 7.64 -11.01
CA SER A 154 -13.13 8.67 -11.67
C SER A 154 -13.53 10.07 -11.21
N THR A 155 -12.52 10.93 -11.04
CA THR A 155 -12.67 12.37 -10.73
C THR A 155 -12.31 13.22 -11.93
#